data_ce6f2af5d2be84766a677cb3f18e49bc
#
_entry.id   ce6f2af5d2be84766a677cb3f18e49bc
#
_cell.length_a   1.000
_cell.length_b   1.000
_cell.length_c   1.000
_cell.angle_alpha   90.00
_cell.angle_beta   90.00
_cell.angle_gamma   90.00
#
_symmetry.space_group_name_H-M   'P 1'
#
loop_
_entity.id
_entity.type
_entity.pdbx_description
1 polymer ?
#
loop_
_entity_poly.entity_id
_entity_poly.type
_entity_poly.pdbx_seq_one_letter_code
_entity_poly.pdbx_strand_id
1 'polypeptide(L)'
;MKTFRMIAAGLALFSVISMLSVSAQAASGIQAKGQEVKPPVKASLPKEVAALIQEGLATRQGRQDIPFSFFKQLVLIAKGGLFPVFIFKAKNGDLGYTPSSSGSGEMETMLTVFYQFFLVDNAGMLKPTMGGKSPALLKTEGAGYDPEKEDWYSFGTGLQVGKYALALVLATPDMKKMSVAYADTVVPGPESYQTTIWPTEPVLLKSMQAIDPDQRPTIHRGYLSYGGAMIVANVMGNVATDELLDILFYVLGAAVKDPAAVRPVNDLEVTFEVQGEDGKAAIKWAPQSYDSFAITQQLPLIQTLQIKDDKGERIEKRPLPAGKYVLLANVMDKVSGMKGETKVGFEVK
;
A
#
# COMPACT_ATOMS: atom_id res chain seq x y z
N MET A 1 17.51 -25.73 -21.66
CA MET A 1 16.98 -24.42 -22.04
C MET A 1 16.05 -23.79 -20.96
N LYS A 2 16.12 -24.21 -19.67
CA LYS A 2 15.27 -23.66 -18.58
C LYS A 2 16.02 -22.71 -17.59
N THR A 3 17.35 -22.66 -17.68
CA THR A 3 18.19 -21.87 -16.75
C THR A 3 18.39 -20.41 -17.13
N PHE A 4 18.06 -19.99 -18.35
CA PHE A 4 18.29 -18.63 -18.82
C PHE A 4 17.16 -17.62 -18.45
N ARG A 5 15.97 -18.11 -18.07
CA ARG A 5 14.84 -17.21 -17.71
C ARG A 5 14.88 -16.71 -16.25
N MET A 6 15.55 -17.41 -15.34
CA MET A 6 15.64 -16.97 -13.94
C MET A 6 16.60 -15.80 -13.72
N ILE A 7 17.66 -15.67 -14.55
CA ILE A 7 18.66 -14.59 -14.40
C ILE A 7 18.11 -13.24 -14.87
N ALA A 8 17.22 -13.24 -15.87
CA ALA A 8 16.60 -11.99 -16.36
C ALA A 8 15.57 -11.39 -15.37
N ALA A 9 14.84 -12.22 -14.62
CA ALA A 9 13.88 -11.75 -13.62
C ALA A 9 14.58 -11.15 -12.39
N GLY A 10 15.72 -11.74 -11.98
CA GLY A 10 16.51 -11.21 -10.85
C GLY A 10 17.15 -9.85 -11.14
N LEU A 11 17.58 -9.60 -12.38
CA LEU A 11 18.19 -8.33 -12.79
C LEU A 11 17.17 -7.20 -12.92
N ALA A 12 15.93 -7.50 -13.35
CA ALA A 12 14.86 -6.51 -13.41
C ALA A 12 14.41 -6.06 -12.00
N LEU A 13 14.38 -6.96 -11.02
CA LEU A 13 14.05 -6.63 -9.63
C LEU A 13 15.11 -5.71 -9.00
N PHE A 14 16.40 -5.96 -9.27
CA PHE A 14 17.50 -5.13 -8.77
C PHE A 14 17.48 -3.69 -9.33
N SER A 15 17.10 -3.51 -10.60
CA SER A 15 17.03 -2.17 -11.20
C SER A 15 15.85 -1.34 -10.71
N VAL A 16 14.72 -1.96 -10.34
CA VAL A 16 13.56 -1.26 -9.77
C VAL A 16 13.82 -0.87 -8.31
N ILE A 17 14.52 -1.72 -7.54
CA ILE A 17 14.94 -1.41 -6.16
C ILE A 17 15.93 -0.22 -6.16
N SER A 18 16.81 -0.11 -7.14
CA SER A 18 17.71 1.05 -7.26
C SER A 18 16.98 2.36 -7.62
N MET A 19 15.83 2.32 -8.30
CA MET A 19 15.00 3.50 -8.53
C MET A 19 14.18 3.89 -7.30
N LEU A 20 13.75 2.94 -6.46
CA LEU A 20 13.11 3.21 -5.17
C LEU A 20 14.11 3.85 -4.17
N SER A 21 15.41 3.53 -4.28
CA SER A 21 16.44 4.13 -3.43
C SER A 21 16.69 5.63 -3.69
N VAL A 22 16.31 6.17 -4.86
CA VAL A 22 16.38 7.62 -5.13
C VAL A 22 15.33 8.39 -4.31
N SER A 23 14.18 7.77 -4.02
CA SER A 23 13.15 8.37 -3.14
C SER A 23 13.55 8.30 -1.65
N ALA A 24 14.44 7.38 -1.28
CA ALA A 24 14.90 7.14 0.10
C ALA A 24 15.85 8.23 0.63
N GLN A 25 16.56 8.94 -0.24
CA GLN A 25 17.42 10.05 0.17
C GLN A 25 16.71 11.21 0.86
N ALA A 26 15.37 11.23 0.78
CA ALA A 26 14.57 12.30 1.36
C ALA A 26 14.13 12.06 2.82
N ALA A 27 14.13 10.83 3.30
CA ALA A 27 13.73 10.55 4.69
C ALA A 27 14.84 10.82 5.72
N SER A 28 16.12 10.73 5.33
CA SER A 28 17.26 11.01 6.20
C SER A 28 17.66 12.49 6.25
N GLY A 29 17.07 13.34 5.39
CA GLY A 29 17.35 14.78 5.29
C GLY A 29 16.53 15.68 6.21
N ILE A 30 15.81 15.15 7.21
CA ILE A 30 14.92 15.93 8.10
C ILE A 30 15.73 16.90 9.02
N GLN A 31 17.07 16.89 9.01
CA GLN A 31 17.90 17.89 9.68
C GLN A 31 18.42 19.01 8.78
N ALA A 32 18.08 19.09 7.51
CA ALA A 32 18.57 20.12 6.61
C ALA A 32 17.51 21.20 6.32
N LYS A 33 17.77 22.38 6.91
CA LYS A 33 17.32 23.73 6.52
C LYS A 33 16.04 23.83 5.69
N GLY A 34 15.05 24.45 6.30
CA GLY A 34 13.73 24.79 5.77
C GLY A 34 13.68 25.22 4.31
N GLN A 35 13.31 24.30 3.45
CA GLN A 35 12.69 24.64 2.19
C GLN A 35 11.20 24.74 2.48
N GLU A 36 10.70 25.97 2.45
CA GLU A 36 9.29 26.30 2.55
C GLU A 36 8.52 25.49 1.50
N VAL A 37 7.86 24.43 1.96
CA VAL A 37 6.94 23.67 1.11
C VAL A 37 5.79 24.64 0.83
N LYS A 38 5.70 25.11 -0.39
CA LYS A 38 4.54 25.93 -0.82
C LYS A 38 3.28 25.18 -0.42
N PRO A 39 2.35 25.84 0.28
CA PRO A 39 1.11 25.17 0.67
C PRO A 39 0.42 24.64 -0.59
N PRO A 40 -0.14 23.42 -0.55
CA PRO A 40 -0.83 22.86 -1.69
C PRO A 40 -1.88 23.84 -2.17
N VAL A 41 -1.90 24.10 -3.48
CA VAL A 41 -2.87 24.99 -4.11
C VAL A 41 -4.26 24.45 -3.77
N LYS A 42 -5.06 25.23 -3.04
CA LYS A 42 -6.48 24.91 -2.81
C LYS A 42 -7.16 24.84 -4.17
N ALA A 43 -7.31 23.64 -4.73
CA ALA A 43 -8.17 23.46 -5.88
C ALA A 43 -9.60 23.81 -5.43
N SER A 44 -10.21 24.81 -6.07
CA SER A 44 -11.61 25.12 -5.78
C SER A 44 -12.45 23.97 -6.37
N LEU A 45 -13.08 23.21 -5.52
CA LEU A 45 -14.05 22.19 -5.93
C LEU A 45 -15.32 22.89 -6.46
N PRO A 46 -16.03 22.28 -7.43
CA PRO A 46 -17.37 22.73 -7.83
C PRO A 46 -18.28 22.83 -6.60
N LYS A 47 -19.20 23.81 -6.59
CA LYS A 47 -20.09 24.06 -5.45
C LYS A 47 -20.89 22.83 -5.04
N GLU A 48 -21.38 22.07 -6.02
CA GLU A 48 -22.15 20.84 -5.82
C GLU A 48 -21.31 19.75 -5.13
N VAL A 49 -20.04 19.61 -5.52
CA VAL A 49 -19.10 18.66 -4.90
C VAL A 49 -18.75 19.08 -3.48
N ALA A 50 -18.49 20.38 -3.28
CA ALA A 50 -18.20 20.90 -1.94
C ALA A 50 -19.39 20.73 -1.00
N ALA A 51 -20.62 20.97 -1.46
CA ALA A 51 -21.84 20.75 -0.69
C ALA A 51 -22.01 19.25 -0.33
N LEU A 52 -21.85 18.35 -1.31
CA LEU A 52 -21.92 16.91 -1.10
C LEU A 52 -20.92 16.43 -0.04
N ILE A 53 -19.69 16.92 -0.09
CA ILE A 53 -18.66 16.58 0.89
C ILE A 53 -19.05 17.09 2.29
N GLN A 54 -19.51 18.33 2.41
CA GLN A 54 -19.86 18.93 3.70
C GLN A 54 -21.07 18.24 4.36
N GLU A 55 -22.06 17.85 3.58
CA GLU A 55 -23.26 17.15 4.06
C GLU A 55 -22.92 15.85 4.81
N GLY A 56 -21.99 15.05 4.28
CA GLY A 56 -21.62 13.76 4.86
C GLY A 56 -20.38 13.79 5.78
N LEU A 57 -19.70 14.93 5.90
CA LEU A 57 -18.38 14.97 6.56
C LEU A 57 -18.41 14.58 8.04
N ALA A 58 -19.45 14.98 8.76
CA ALA A 58 -19.58 14.70 10.20
C ALA A 58 -19.95 13.24 10.48
N THR A 59 -20.84 12.67 9.68
CA THR A 59 -21.36 11.30 9.84
C THR A 59 -20.52 10.24 9.13
N ARG A 60 -19.59 10.66 8.25
CA ARG A 60 -18.85 9.78 7.33
C ARG A 60 -19.76 9.01 6.37
N GLN A 61 -20.96 9.50 6.15
CA GLN A 61 -21.93 8.94 5.21
C GLN A 61 -22.28 9.97 4.15
N GLY A 62 -22.54 9.52 2.95
CA GLY A 62 -22.87 10.40 1.85
C GLY A 62 -23.67 9.71 0.75
N ARG A 63 -24.03 10.47 -0.25
CA ARG A 63 -24.73 10.03 -1.45
C ARG A 63 -23.97 8.91 -2.15
N GLN A 64 -24.66 7.91 -2.66
CA GLN A 64 -24.12 6.67 -3.24
C GLN A 64 -24.80 6.32 -4.57
N ASP A 65 -24.82 7.25 -5.54
CA ASP A 65 -25.33 6.97 -6.89
C ASP A 65 -24.41 6.03 -7.68
N ILE A 66 -23.14 6.02 -7.32
CA ILE A 66 -22.07 5.13 -7.78
C ILE A 66 -21.52 4.45 -6.52
N PRO A 67 -22.11 3.34 -6.05
CA PRO A 67 -21.72 2.74 -4.77
C PRO A 67 -20.26 2.33 -4.75
N PHE A 68 -19.51 2.80 -3.74
CA PHE A 68 -18.16 2.36 -3.46
C PHE A 68 -17.84 2.53 -1.98
N SER A 69 -16.89 1.76 -1.47
CA SER A 69 -16.48 1.83 -0.06
C SER A 69 -15.00 1.54 0.12
N PHE A 70 -14.35 2.27 1.03
CA PHE A 70 -13.01 1.94 1.47
C PHE A 70 -13.02 0.68 2.33
N PHE A 71 -12.01 -0.19 2.14
CA PHE A 71 -11.89 -1.41 2.93
C PHE A 71 -10.48 -1.67 3.44
N LYS A 72 -9.46 -1.02 2.86
CA LYS A 72 -8.06 -1.17 3.30
C LYS A 72 -7.30 0.12 3.03
N GLN A 73 -6.28 0.36 3.86
CA GLN A 73 -5.30 1.40 3.65
C GLN A 73 -3.90 0.77 3.71
N LEU A 74 -3.05 1.15 2.78
CA LEU A 74 -1.63 0.83 2.80
C LEU A 74 -0.85 2.10 3.06
N VAL A 75 0.33 1.99 3.68
CA VAL A 75 1.16 3.15 4.00
C VAL A 75 2.54 2.94 3.39
N LEU A 76 2.89 3.80 2.45
CA LEU A 76 4.19 3.88 1.82
C LEU A 76 4.90 5.17 2.25
N ILE A 77 6.17 5.32 1.88
CA ILE A 77 6.95 6.50 2.24
C ILE A 77 6.82 7.58 1.16
N ALA A 78 6.79 8.86 1.56
CA ALA A 78 6.91 9.99 0.65
C ALA A 78 8.03 10.92 1.08
N LYS A 79 8.48 11.79 0.19
CA LYS A 79 9.44 12.84 0.52
C LYS A 79 8.81 13.79 1.55
N GLY A 80 9.34 13.81 2.77
CA GLY A 80 8.88 14.66 3.86
C GLY A 80 7.58 14.21 4.53
N GLY A 81 7.18 12.93 4.38
CA GLY A 81 5.98 12.40 5.00
C GLY A 81 5.70 10.96 4.61
N LEU A 82 4.42 10.60 4.57
CA LEU A 82 3.96 9.28 4.12
C LEU A 82 3.09 9.41 2.87
N PHE A 83 2.94 8.30 2.19
CA PHE A 83 2.07 8.13 1.03
C PHE A 83 0.99 7.09 1.35
N PRO A 84 -0.08 7.48 2.06
CA PRO A 84 -1.20 6.59 2.26
C PRO A 84 -1.88 6.28 0.93
N VAL A 85 -2.19 5.01 0.73
CA VAL A 85 -2.96 4.49 -0.39
C VAL A 85 -4.27 3.92 0.13
N PHE A 86 -5.35 4.53 -0.25
CA PHE A 86 -6.71 4.14 0.12
C PHE A 86 -7.23 3.15 -0.93
N ILE A 87 -7.59 1.97 -0.49
CA ILE A 87 -8.13 0.91 -1.33
C ILE A 87 -9.64 0.88 -1.14
N PHE A 88 -10.37 1.00 -2.23
CA PHE A 88 -11.83 0.92 -2.22
C PHE A 88 -12.32 -0.12 -3.23
N LYS A 89 -13.54 -0.57 -3.03
CA LYS A 89 -14.24 -1.52 -3.87
C LYS A 89 -15.45 -0.88 -4.52
N ALA A 90 -15.73 -1.30 -5.74
CA ALA A 90 -16.93 -0.97 -6.47
C ALA A 90 -17.30 -2.12 -7.42
N LYS A 91 -18.61 -2.33 -7.66
CA LYS A 91 -19.07 -3.24 -8.70
C LYS A 91 -18.84 -2.64 -10.07
N ASN A 92 -18.45 -3.47 -11.02
CA ASN A 92 -18.20 -3.03 -12.40
C ASN A 92 -19.43 -2.38 -13.04
N GLY A 93 -20.62 -2.93 -12.80
CA GLY A 93 -21.90 -2.38 -13.31
C GLY A 93 -22.21 -0.99 -12.77
N ASP A 94 -21.92 -0.73 -11.50
CA ASP A 94 -22.15 0.58 -10.86
C ASP A 94 -21.25 1.68 -11.44
N LEU A 95 -20.04 1.33 -11.91
CA LEU A 95 -19.11 2.25 -12.55
C LEU A 95 -19.48 2.56 -14.01
N GLY A 96 -20.43 1.83 -14.61
CA GLY A 96 -20.94 2.10 -15.92
C GLY A 96 -19.96 1.81 -17.07
N TYR A 97 -19.22 0.72 -16.99
CA TYR A 97 -18.35 0.27 -18.08
C TYR A 97 -19.13 -0.01 -19.36
N THR A 98 -18.60 0.45 -20.49
CA THR A 98 -19.14 0.23 -21.84
C THR A 98 -18.02 -0.31 -22.76
N PRO A 99 -18.35 -0.99 -23.86
CA PRO A 99 -17.33 -1.38 -24.83
C PRO A 99 -16.49 -0.19 -25.30
N SER A 100 -15.17 -0.36 -25.35
CA SER A 100 -14.26 0.69 -25.80
C SER A 100 -14.52 1.02 -27.28
N SER A 101 -14.52 2.31 -27.58
CA SER A 101 -14.68 2.80 -28.96
C SER A 101 -13.47 2.45 -29.87
N SER A 102 -12.34 2.03 -29.28
CA SER A 102 -11.15 1.61 -30.02
C SER A 102 -11.27 0.27 -30.73
N GLY A 103 -12.34 -0.51 -30.46
CA GLY A 103 -12.50 -1.87 -30.99
C GLY A 103 -11.50 -2.88 -30.44
N SER A 104 -10.80 -2.55 -29.34
CA SER A 104 -9.78 -3.39 -28.70
C SER A 104 -10.35 -4.61 -27.98
N GLY A 105 -11.69 -4.74 -27.88
CA GLY A 105 -12.34 -5.76 -27.06
C GLY A 105 -12.32 -5.46 -25.57
N GLU A 106 -11.85 -4.26 -25.17
CA GLU A 106 -11.86 -3.78 -23.80
C GLU A 106 -13.21 -3.17 -23.43
N MET A 107 -13.50 -3.15 -22.13
CA MET A 107 -14.55 -2.32 -21.54
C MET A 107 -13.90 -1.10 -20.88
N GLU A 108 -14.51 0.06 -21.02
CA GLU A 108 -14.00 1.30 -20.42
C GLU A 108 -15.10 2.13 -19.76
N THR A 109 -14.72 2.89 -18.75
CA THR A 109 -15.57 3.92 -18.15
C THR A 109 -14.77 5.18 -17.86
N MET A 110 -15.40 6.33 -18.03
CA MET A 110 -14.82 7.63 -17.70
C MET A 110 -15.52 8.18 -16.46
N LEU A 111 -14.75 8.48 -15.43
CA LEU A 111 -15.22 9.13 -14.22
C LEU A 111 -14.48 10.46 -14.01
N THR A 112 -15.08 11.35 -13.26
CA THR A 112 -14.39 12.49 -12.65
C THR A 112 -14.20 12.21 -11.17
N VAL A 113 -12.96 12.26 -10.74
CA VAL A 113 -12.58 12.04 -9.35
C VAL A 113 -12.31 13.38 -8.71
N PHE A 114 -12.94 13.65 -7.57
CA PHE A 114 -12.60 14.77 -6.71
C PHE A 114 -12.15 14.23 -5.37
N TYR A 115 -11.22 14.91 -4.74
CA TYR A 115 -10.80 14.57 -3.39
C TYR A 115 -10.55 15.82 -2.57
N GLN A 116 -10.78 15.72 -1.28
CA GLN A 116 -10.49 16.76 -0.30
C GLN A 116 -9.96 16.11 0.97
N PHE A 117 -8.80 16.56 1.41
CA PHE A 117 -8.28 16.24 2.73
C PHE A 117 -8.60 17.35 3.71
N PHE A 118 -8.96 16.95 4.91
CA PHE A 118 -9.17 17.82 6.04
C PHE A 118 -8.18 17.46 7.14
N LEU A 119 -7.37 18.39 7.56
CA LEU A 119 -6.54 18.24 8.75
C LEU A 119 -7.44 18.31 9.99
N VAL A 120 -7.29 17.33 10.87
CA VAL A 120 -7.97 17.29 12.17
C VAL A 120 -7.06 17.97 13.19
N ASP A 121 -7.46 19.11 13.72
CA ASP A 121 -6.69 19.80 14.75
C ASP A 121 -6.87 19.15 16.14
N ASN A 122 -6.17 19.67 17.14
CA ASN A 122 -6.22 19.14 18.51
C ASN A 122 -7.60 19.24 19.18
N ALA A 123 -8.46 20.12 18.69
CA ALA A 123 -9.86 20.26 19.15
C ALA A 123 -10.82 19.34 18.36
N GLY A 124 -10.31 18.55 17.42
CA GLY A 124 -11.13 17.72 16.53
C GLY A 124 -11.77 18.49 15.37
N MET A 125 -11.41 19.76 15.17
CA MET A 125 -11.95 20.56 14.08
C MET A 125 -11.32 20.17 12.75
N LEU A 126 -12.15 20.08 11.71
CA LEU A 126 -11.76 19.70 10.36
C LEU A 126 -11.45 20.95 9.52
N LYS A 127 -10.18 21.12 9.13
CA LYS A 127 -9.71 22.21 8.27
C LYS A 127 -9.34 21.71 6.89
N PRO A 128 -9.97 22.19 5.80
CA PRO A 128 -9.62 21.75 4.45
C PRO A 128 -8.18 22.16 4.13
N THR A 129 -7.38 21.22 3.65
CA THR A 129 -5.95 21.42 3.34
C THR A 129 -5.65 21.22 1.88
N MET A 130 -5.78 20.01 1.40
CA MET A 130 -5.43 19.59 0.04
C MET A 130 -6.64 19.02 -0.68
N GLY A 131 -6.87 19.45 -1.91
CA GLY A 131 -7.94 18.92 -2.73
C GLY A 131 -7.57 18.93 -4.20
N GLY A 132 -8.32 18.21 -5.00
CA GLY A 132 -8.08 18.14 -6.43
C GLY A 132 -9.24 17.56 -7.21
N LYS A 133 -9.07 17.64 -8.54
CA LYS A 133 -9.97 17.06 -9.55
C LYS A 133 -9.11 16.41 -10.62
N SER A 134 -9.51 15.22 -11.05
CA SER A 134 -8.86 14.53 -12.16
C SER A 134 -9.86 13.66 -12.91
N PRO A 135 -9.79 13.60 -14.25
CA PRO A 135 -10.48 12.56 -14.99
C PRO A 135 -9.82 11.21 -14.71
N ALA A 136 -10.60 10.14 -14.68
CA ALA A 136 -10.13 8.78 -14.55
C ALA A 136 -10.77 7.90 -15.64
N LEU A 137 -9.95 7.53 -16.64
CA LEU A 137 -10.31 6.50 -17.59
C LEU A 137 -9.91 5.14 -17.00
N LEU A 138 -10.91 4.33 -16.70
CA LEU A 138 -10.71 2.98 -16.18
C LEU A 138 -10.99 1.98 -17.29
N LYS A 139 -10.14 0.97 -17.41
CA LYS A 139 -10.24 -0.07 -18.43
C LYS A 139 -10.21 -1.47 -17.82
N THR A 140 -10.87 -2.41 -18.47
CA THR A 140 -10.83 -3.83 -18.15
C THR A 140 -10.99 -4.66 -19.43
N GLU A 141 -10.55 -5.90 -19.40
CA GLU A 141 -10.80 -6.84 -20.49
C GLU A 141 -12.28 -7.07 -20.65
N GLY A 142 -12.77 -7.07 -21.91
CA GLY A 142 -14.19 -7.35 -22.20
C GLY A 142 -14.50 -8.84 -22.14
N ALA A 143 -13.51 -9.68 -22.46
CA ALA A 143 -13.65 -11.13 -22.30
C ALA A 143 -13.79 -11.49 -20.82
N GLY A 144 -14.97 -12.05 -20.44
CA GLY A 144 -15.27 -12.37 -19.05
C GLY A 144 -15.67 -11.17 -18.19
N TYR A 145 -16.04 -10.04 -18.80
CA TYR A 145 -16.63 -8.92 -18.06
C TYR A 145 -17.90 -9.34 -17.33
N ASP A 146 -17.91 -9.12 -16.04
CA ASP A 146 -19.05 -9.39 -15.16
C ASP A 146 -19.44 -8.08 -14.45
N PRO A 147 -20.64 -7.53 -14.69
CA PRO A 147 -21.12 -6.31 -14.04
C PRO A 147 -21.32 -6.48 -12.53
N GLU A 148 -21.61 -7.69 -12.04
CA GLU A 148 -21.80 -7.97 -10.61
C GLU A 148 -20.48 -8.18 -9.86
N LYS A 149 -19.38 -8.38 -10.58
CA LYS A 149 -18.07 -8.53 -9.97
C LYS A 149 -17.63 -7.24 -9.29
N GLU A 150 -17.22 -7.36 -8.05
CA GLU A 150 -16.58 -6.29 -7.29
C GLU A 150 -15.07 -6.31 -7.52
N ASP A 151 -14.55 -5.23 -8.07
CA ASP A 151 -13.11 -5.02 -8.23
C ASP A 151 -12.60 -3.99 -7.22
N TRP A 152 -11.28 -3.99 -7.00
CA TRP A 152 -10.66 -3.01 -6.13
C TRP A 152 -9.91 -1.94 -6.92
N TYR A 153 -9.89 -0.77 -6.34
CA TYR A 153 -9.30 0.45 -6.88
C TYR A 153 -8.43 1.10 -5.82
N SER A 154 -7.41 1.83 -6.24
CA SER A 154 -6.54 2.56 -5.33
C SER A 154 -6.52 4.05 -5.64
N PHE A 155 -6.45 4.85 -4.59
CA PHE A 155 -6.16 6.28 -4.60
C PHE A 155 -5.06 6.56 -3.60
N GLY A 156 -3.96 7.20 -4.01
CA GLY A 156 -2.84 7.50 -3.12
C GLY A 156 -2.31 8.91 -3.33
N THR A 157 -1.80 9.50 -2.26
CA THR A 157 -1.14 10.81 -2.30
C THR A 157 -0.18 11.01 -1.13
N GLY A 158 0.83 11.85 -1.31
CA GLY A 158 1.74 12.23 -0.23
C GLY A 158 1.06 13.17 0.77
N LEU A 159 1.16 12.86 2.06
CA LEU A 159 0.68 13.69 3.16
C LEU A 159 1.82 14.02 4.12
N GLN A 160 1.79 15.24 4.66
CA GLN A 160 2.65 15.65 5.77
C GLN A 160 2.14 15.06 7.08
N VAL A 161 2.94 15.23 8.14
CA VAL A 161 2.56 14.85 9.52
C VAL A 161 1.21 15.45 9.90
N GLY A 162 0.32 14.62 10.46
CA GLY A 162 -0.99 15.06 10.92
C GLY A 162 -2.05 13.95 10.92
N LYS A 163 -3.21 14.28 11.45
CA LYS A 163 -4.41 13.44 11.37
C LYS A 163 -5.31 14.01 10.28
N TYR A 164 -5.79 13.17 9.39
CA TYR A 164 -6.57 13.61 8.23
C TYR A 164 -7.86 12.81 8.07
N ALA A 165 -8.88 13.52 7.59
CA ALA A 165 -10.05 12.93 6.98
C ALA A 165 -9.98 13.16 5.47
N LEU A 166 -10.14 12.10 4.68
CA LEU A 166 -10.31 12.13 3.23
C LEU A 166 -11.79 12.08 2.89
N ALA A 167 -12.24 12.95 2.00
CA ALA A 167 -13.46 12.76 1.23
C ALA A 167 -13.05 12.48 -0.23
N LEU A 168 -13.43 11.33 -0.76
CA LEU A 168 -13.25 10.95 -2.16
C LEU A 168 -14.61 10.93 -2.84
N VAL A 169 -14.73 11.63 -3.96
CA VAL A 169 -15.96 11.71 -4.75
C VAL A 169 -15.73 11.10 -6.12
N LEU A 170 -16.56 10.15 -6.50
CA LEU A 170 -16.67 9.66 -7.85
C LEU A 170 -17.89 10.29 -8.51
N ALA A 171 -17.72 10.82 -9.72
CA ALA A 171 -18.80 11.44 -10.47
C ALA A 171 -18.76 11.00 -11.95
N THR A 172 -19.92 10.92 -12.58
CA THR A 172 -20.01 10.85 -14.04
C THR A 172 -19.48 12.16 -14.65
N PRO A 173 -18.98 12.18 -15.91
CA PRO A 173 -18.46 13.38 -16.53
C PRO A 173 -19.43 14.55 -16.58
N ASP A 174 -20.75 14.26 -16.67
CA ASP A 174 -21.83 15.23 -16.66
C ASP A 174 -22.32 15.63 -15.26
N MET A 175 -21.67 15.09 -14.20
CA MET A 175 -21.99 15.34 -12.78
C MET A 175 -23.41 14.94 -12.31
N LYS A 176 -24.18 14.22 -13.13
CA LYS A 176 -25.54 13.81 -12.75
C LYS A 176 -25.55 12.75 -11.67
N LYS A 177 -24.60 11.81 -11.70
CA LYS A 177 -24.40 10.81 -10.66
C LYS A 177 -23.14 11.14 -9.88
N MET A 178 -23.24 11.17 -8.57
CA MET A 178 -22.10 11.43 -7.68
C MET A 178 -22.22 10.56 -6.43
N SER A 179 -21.07 10.12 -5.94
CA SER A 179 -20.96 9.42 -4.66
C SER A 179 -19.78 9.94 -3.89
N VAL A 180 -19.89 9.95 -2.57
CA VAL A 180 -18.80 10.31 -1.69
C VAL A 180 -18.57 9.22 -0.64
N ALA A 181 -17.31 8.88 -0.42
CA ALA A 181 -16.87 8.03 0.69
C ALA A 181 -15.78 8.74 1.48
N TYR A 182 -15.69 8.40 2.76
CA TYR A 182 -14.75 9.02 3.70
C TYR A 182 -13.81 7.97 4.29
N ALA A 183 -12.56 8.39 4.54
CA ALA A 183 -11.57 7.61 5.26
C ALA A 183 -10.74 8.51 6.16
N ASP A 184 -10.34 7.99 7.31
CA ASP A 184 -9.43 8.69 8.21
C ASP A 184 -8.03 8.09 8.08
N THR A 185 -6.99 8.92 8.23
CA THR A 185 -5.59 8.48 8.21
C THR A 185 -4.75 9.31 9.16
N VAL A 186 -3.68 8.71 9.66
CA VAL A 186 -2.71 9.37 10.53
C VAL A 186 -1.33 9.24 9.90
N VAL A 187 -0.66 10.36 9.71
CA VAL A 187 0.76 10.43 9.36
C VAL A 187 1.51 10.80 10.64
N PRO A 188 2.19 9.84 11.30
CA PRO A 188 2.90 10.11 12.54
C PRO A 188 4.07 11.06 12.30
N GLY A 189 4.30 11.93 13.28
CA GLY A 189 5.48 12.79 13.30
C GLY A 189 6.71 12.10 13.88
N PRO A 190 7.89 12.74 13.76
CA PRO A 190 9.15 12.21 14.32
C PRO A 190 9.07 11.88 15.80
N GLU A 191 8.22 12.58 16.55
CA GLU A 191 7.97 12.31 17.96
C GLU A 191 7.41 10.92 18.24
N SER A 192 6.72 10.32 17.27
CA SER A 192 6.11 8.99 17.40
C SER A 192 7.13 7.86 17.41
N TYR A 193 8.38 8.11 16.95
CA TYR A 193 9.46 7.12 16.88
C TYR A 193 10.78 7.61 17.48
N GLN A 194 10.70 8.46 18.52
CA GLN A 194 11.89 8.89 19.27
C GLN A 194 12.46 7.79 20.18
N THR A 195 11.58 6.92 20.71
CA THR A 195 11.94 5.85 21.64
C THR A 195 11.70 4.44 21.09
N THR A 196 11.16 4.35 19.88
CA THR A 196 10.91 3.09 19.18
C THR A 196 11.04 3.32 17.69
N ILE A 197 11.33 2.28 16.91
CA ILE A 197 11.16 2.32 15.47
C ILE A 197 9.72 1.94 15.12
N TRP A 198 9.25 2.41 13.96
CA TRP A 198 7.90 2.13 13.50
C TRP A 198 7.92 1.42 12.13
N PRO A 199 7.85 0.08 12.12
CA PRO A 199 7.65 -0.66 10.87
C PRO A 199 6.21 -0.44 10.37
N THR A 200 6.05 -0.08 9.09
CA THR A 200 4.73 0.01 8.47
C THR A 200 4.11 -1.37 8.31
N GLU A 201 2.77 -1.45 8.17
CA GLU A 201 2.11 -2.73 7.85
C GLU A 201 2.69 -3.30 6.54
N PRO A 202 3.06 -4.59 6.49
CA PRO A 202 3.59 -5.20 5.28
C PRO A 202 2.55 -5.22 4.16
N VAL A 203 2.96 -4.73 2.99
CA VAL A 203 2.18 -4.88 1.76
C VAL A 203 2.51 -6.24 1.18
N LEU A 204 1.51 -7.12 1.08
CA LEU A 204 1.63 -8.38 0.35
C LEU A 204 1.66 -8.08 -1.14
N LEU A 205 2.64 -8.61 -1.86
CA LEU A 205 2.86 -8.32 -3.27
C LEU A 205 2.46 -9.52 -4.14
N LYS A 206 1.87 -9.24 -5.30
CA LYS A 206 1.77 -10.20 -6.41
C LYS A 206 2.81 -9.92 -7.49
N SER A 207 3.02 -8.64 -7.79
CA SER A 207 4.07 -8.22 -8.73
C SER A 207 4.40 -6.74 -8.53
N MET A 208 5.58 -6.36 -9.00
CA MET A 208 6.02 -4.98 -9.09
C MET A 208 6.78 -4.78 -10.40
N GLN A 209 6.42 -3.73 -11.16
CA GLN A 209 7.07 -3.41 -12.44
C GLN A 209 7.15 -1.88 -12.64
N ALA A 210 8.09 -1.44 -13.47
CA ALA A 210 8.18 -0.02 -13.83
C ALA A 210 6.95 0.44 -14.61
N ILE A 211 6.49 1.66 -14.36
CA ILE A 211 5.42 2.32 -15.10
C ILE A 211 5.92 3.66 -15.64
N ASP A 212 5.46 4.01 -16.84
CA ASP A 212 5.70 5.32 -17.42
C ASP A 212 5.07 6.42 -16.55
N PRO A 213 5.85 7.42 -16.12
CA PRO A 213 5.35 8.53 -15.32
C PRO A 213 4.19 9.29 -15.93
N ASP A 214 4.16 9.39 -17.28
CA ASP A 214 3.14 10.15 -18.01
C ASP A 214 1.80 9.41 -18.11
N GLN A 215 1.76 8.14 -17.74
CA GLN A 215 0.56 7.30 -17.77
C GLN A 215 -0.07 7.07 -16.38
N ARG A 216 0.12 8.00 -15.43
CA ARG A 216 -0.37 7.84 -14.07
C ARG A 216 -1.78 8.44 -13.89
N PRO A 217 -2.85 7.63 -13.95
CA PRO A 217 -4.18 8.09 -13.60
C PRO A 217 -4.26 8.36 -12.08
N THR A 218 -5.27 9.11 -11.66
CA THR A 218 -5.52 9.41 -10.23
C THR A 218 -6.03 8.20 -9.47
N ILE A 219 -6.80 7.32 -10.14
CA ILE A 219 -7.30 6.06 -9.60
C ILE A 219 -6.78 4.93 -10.47
N HIS A 220 -6.35 3.87 -9.83
CA HIS A 220 -5.86 2.66 -10.49
C HIS A 220 -6.77 1.48 -10.18
N ARG A 221 -7.08 0.66 -11.18
CA ARG A 221 -7.83 -0.58 -11.02
C ARG A 221 -6.87 -1.76 -10.87
N GLY A 222 -6.95 -2.49 -9.76
CA GLY A 222 -6.17 -3.71 -9.53
C GLY A 222 -4.67 -3.50 -9.25
N TYR A 223 -4.20 -2.28 -9.15
CA TYR A 223 -2.82 -1.95 -8.77
C TYR A 223 -2.73 -0.59 -8.09
N LEU A 224 -1.57 -0.26 -7.57
CA LEU A 224 -1.23 1.09 -7.11
C LEU A 224 0.03 1.59 -7.83
N SER A 225 0.14 2.90 -8.04
CA SER A 225 1.32 3.53 -8.60
C SER A 225 2.09 4.26 -7.51
N TYR A 226 3.39 3.95 -7.39
CA TYR A 226 4.26 4.55 -6.39
C TYR A 226 5.70 4.64 -6.89
N GLY A 227 6.32 5.81 -6.80
CA GLY A 227 7.75 6.02 -7.10
C GLY A 227 8.18 5.61 -8.52
N GLY A 228 7.26 5.57 -9.51
CA GLY A 228 7.56 5.06 -10.85
C GLY A 228 7.37 3.56 -11.00
N ALA A 229 6.79 2.90 -10.01
CA ALA A 229 6.43 1.50 -10.07
C ALA A 229 4.91 1.31 -10.09
N MET A 230 4.45 0.33 -10.85
CA MET A 230 3.15 -0.30 -10.72
C MET A 230 3.29 -1.47 -9.75
N ILE A 231 2.56 -1.41 -8.65
CA ILE A 231 2.56 -2.44 -7.62
C ILE A 231 1.20 -3.14 -7.62
N VAL A 232 1.18 -4.41 -7.96
CA VAL A 232 -0.01 -5.25 -7.80
C VAL A 232 0.03 -5.85 -6.41
N ALA A 233 -0.70 -5.24 -5.49
CA ALA A 233 -0.78 -5.72 -4.12
C ALA A 233 -1.80 -6.85 -3.99
N ASN A 234 -1.49 -7.83 -3.15
CA ASN A 234 -2.45 -8.85 -2.72
C ASN A 234 -3.33 -8.31 -1.59
N VAL A 235 -4.22 -7.38 -1.93
CA VAL A 235 -5.05 -6.67 -0.94
C VAL A 235 -6.03 -7.57 -0.20
N MET A 236 -6.38 -8.73 -0.79
CA MET A 236 -7.26 -9.73 -0.19
C MET A 236 -6.52 -10.71 0.72
N GLY A 237 -5.19 -10.75 0.63
CA GLY A 237 -4.36 -11.64 1.44
C GLY A 237 -4.45 -13.13 1.07
N ASN A 238 -5.01 -13.49 -0.08
CA ASN A 238 -5.11 -14.90 -0.50
C ASN A 238 -3.80 -15.37 -1.14
N VAL A 239 -3.25 -16.48 -0.67
CA VAL A 239 -1.97 -17.05 -1.12
C VAL A 239 -2.17 -18.53 -1.41
N ALA A 240 -1.63 -19.05 -2.52
CA ALA A 240 -1.68 -20.47 -2.80
C ALA A 240 -0.65 -21.25 -1.93
N THR A 241 -0.89 -22.54 -1.68
CA THR A 241 -0.04 -23.38 -0.81
C THR A 241 1.39 -23.52 -1.29
N ASP A 242 1.65 -23.34 -2.58
CA ASP A 242 2.97 -23.44 -3.23
C ASP A 242 3.56 -22.07 -3.61
N GLU A 243 2.87 -20.98 -3.26
CA GLU A 243 3.27 -19.60 -3.55
C GLU A 243 4.21 -19.07 -2.47
N LEU A 244 5.16 -18.22 -2.88
CA LEU A 244 5.98 -17.44 -1.95
C LEU A 244 5.18 -16.24 -1.45
N LEU A 245 5.33 -15.93 -0.18
CA LEU A 245 4.77 -14.70 0.38
C LEU A 245 5.74 -13.55 0.13
N ASP A 246 5.47 -12.74 -0.89
CA ASP A 246 6.25 -11.55 -1.21
C ASP A 246 5.75 -10.37 -0.40
N ILE A 247 6.64 -9.68 0.30
CA ILE A 247 6.30 -8.54 1.17
C ILE A 247 7.18 -7.33 0.89
N LEU A 248 6.59 -6.15 1.15
CA LEU A 248 7.26 -4.86 1.19
C LEU A 248 6.76 -4.09 2.42
N PHE A 249 7.66 -3.57 3.25
CA PHE A 249 7.33 -2.61 4.29
C PHE A 249 8.52 -1.67 4.56
N TYR A 250 8.28 -0.63 5.34
CA TYR A 250 9.27 0.37 5.67
C TYR A 250 9.47 0.47 7.18
N VAL A 251 10.67 0.83 7.61
CA VAL A 251 11.02 1.03 9.02
C VAL A 251 11.33 2.50 9.24
N LEU A 252 10.40 3.23 9.86
CA LEU A 252 10.58 4.63 10.20
C LEU A 252 11.30 4.78 11.54
N GLY A 253 12.09 5.83 11.69
CA GLY A 253 12.86 6.09 12.90
C GLY A 253 14.16 5.27 13.03
N ALA A 254 14.47 4.43 12.03
CA ALA A 254 15.74 3.69 12.02
C ALA A 254 16.94 4.62 11.94
N ALA A 255 17.94 4.39 12.78
CA ALA A 255 19.16 5.17 12.79
C ALA A 255 20.02 4.91 11.54
N VAL A 256 20.74 5.94 11.09
CA VAL A 256 21.69 5.82 10.00
C VAL A 256 23.03 5.38 10.58
N LYS A 257 23.56 4.25 10.13
CA LYS A 257 24.83 3.67 10.57
C LYS A 257 26.02 4.52 10.11
N ASP A 258 25.97 5.00 8.86
CA ASP A 258 27.01 5.83 8.27
C ASP A 258 26.39 7.07 7.59
N PRO A 259 26.33 8.22 8.30
CA PRO A 259 25.80 9.46 7.74
C PRO A 259 26.68 10.06 6.61
N ALA A 260 27.94 9.63 6.50
CA ALA A 260 28.87 10.11 5.47
C ALA A 260 28.80 9.27 4.18
N ALA A 261 28.10 8.14 4.20
CA ALA A 261 27.91 7.32 3.02
C ALA A 261 27.13 8.07 1.94
N VAL A 262 27.43 7.79 0.68
CA VAL A 262 26.70 8.36 -0.49
C VAL A 262 25.20 8.02 -0.44
N ARG A 263 24.87 6.88 0.18
CA ARG A 263 23.48 6.48 0.48
C ARG A 263 23.36 6.22 1.97
N PRO A 264 22.26 6.62 2.62
CA PRO A 264 22.02 6.27 4.00
C PRO A 264 22.01 4.74 4.15
N VAL A 265 22.82 4.24 5.07
CA VAL A 265 22.92 2.81 5.40
C VAL A 265 22.36 2.62 6.79
N ASN A 266 21.39 1.74 6.93
CA ASN A 266 20.88 1.28 8.22
C ASN A 266 21.59 -0.01 8.65
N ASP A 267 21.31 -0.51 9.84
CA ASP A 267 21.76 -1.81 10.31
C ASP A 267 20.58 -2.46 11.07
N LEU A 268 19.70 -3.05 10.30
CA LEU A 268 18.46 -3.65 10.83
C LEU A 268 18.58 -5.17 10.87
N GLU A 269 18.04 -5.76 11.93
CA GLU A 269 17.81 -7.20 12.02
C GLU A 269 16.29 -7.44 12.06
N VAL A 270 15.81 -8.32 11.18
CA VAL A 270 14.39 -8.65 11.11
C VAL A 270 14.21 -10.16 11.29
N THR A 271 13.30 -10.51 12.21
CA THR A 271 12.84 -11.88 12.41
C THR A 271 11.41 -12.00 11.92
N PHE A 272 11.17 -12.94 11.02
CA PHE A 272 9.84 -13.24 10.51
C PHE A 272 9.28 -14.50 11.16
N GLU A 273 7.96 -14.48 11.44
CA GLU A 273 7.22 -15.60 11.99
C GLU A 273 5.81 -15.64 11.37
N VAL A 274 5.34 -16.82 10.99
CA VAL A 274 3.92 -17.04 10.66
C VAL A 274 3.25 -17.71 11.84
N GLN A 275 2.17 -17.12 12.31
CA GLN A 275 1.35 -17.64 13.41
C GLN A 275 -0.01 -18.11 12.87
N GLY A 276 -0.47 -19.25 13.38
CA GLY A 276 -1.84 -19.72 13.15
C GLY A 276 -2.87 -18.96 13.99
N GLU A 277 -4.14 -19.29 13.82
CA GLU A 277 -5.25 -18.68 14.58
C GLU A 277 -5.14 -18.91 16.12
N ASP A 278 -4.43 -19.95 16.54
CA ASP A 278 -4.13 -20.24 17.95
C ASP A 278 -2.96 -19.42 18.52
N GLY A 279 -2.38 -18.53 17.73
CA GLY A 279 -1.23 -17.70 18.08
C GLY A 279 0.11 -18.44 18.15
N LYS A 280 0.15 -19.74 17.80
CA LYS A 280 1.39 -20.48 17.76
C LYS A 280 2.13 -20.28 16.45
N ALA A 281 3.46 -20.26 16.54
CA ALA A 281 4.31 -20.21 15.37
C ALA A 281 4.19 -21.48 14.53
N ALA A 282 3.70 -21.34 13.31
CA ALA A 282 3.70 -22.39 12.27
C ALA A 282 5.01 -22.41 11.49
N ILE A 283 5.59 -21.23 11.23
CA ILE A 283 6.89 -21.07 10.58
C ILE A 283 7.66 -19.97 11.31
N LYS A 284 8.97 -20.20 11.49
CA LYS A 284 9.89 -19.19 12.00
C LYS A 284 11.19 -19.23 11.20
N TRP A 285 11.59 -18.07 10.68
CA TRP A 285 12.86 -17.95 9.94
C TRP A 285 13.99 -17.45 10.83
N ALA A 286 15.21 -17.75 10.46
CA ALA A 286 16.38 -17.16 11.11
C ALA A 286 16.40 -15.65 10.93
N PRO A 287 16.95 -14.88 11.89
CA PRO A 287 17.09 -13.43 11.76
C PRO A 287 17.84 -13.07 10.46
N GLN A 288 17.38 -12.01 9.79
CA GLN A 288 17.96 -11.51 8.56
C GLN A 288 18.43 -10.07 8.75
N SER A 289 19.55 -9.72 8.13
CA SER A 289 20.14 -8.36 8.22
C SER A 289 19.80 -7.55 6.98
N TYR A 290 19.48 -6.27 7.19
CA TYR A 290 19.14 -5.31 6.13
C TYR A 290 19.93 -4.01 6.35
N ASP A 291 20.45 -3.46 5.26
CA ASP A 291 21.15 -2.17 5.23
C ASP A 291 20.25 -1.01 4.77
N SER A 292 18.97 -1.26 4.58
CA SER A 292 17.96 -0.32 4.12
C SER A 292 16.74 -0.34 5.05
N PHE A 293 16.11 0.81 5.22
CA PHE A 293 14.82 0.92 5.90
C PHE A 293 13.62 0.42 5.05
N ALA A 294 13.81 0.20 3.74
CA ALA A 294 12.85 -0.44 2.86
C ALA A 294 13.14 -1.95 2.81
N ILE A 295 12.26 -2.74 3.37
CA ILE A 295 12.41 -4.19 3.49
C ILE A 295 11.54 -4.85 2.42
N THR A 296 12.19 -5.62 1.55
CA THR A 296 11.53 -6.52 0.60
C THR A 296 12.00 -7.94 0.87
N GLN A 297 11.06 -8.88 0.96
CA GLN A 297 11.39 -10.26 1.27
C GLN A 297 10.42 -11.23 0.60
N GLN A 298 10.96 -12.36 0.14
CA GLN A 298 10.21 -13.51 -0.33
C GLN A 298 10.31 -14.62 0.73
N LEU A 299 9.19 -15.03 1.28
CA LEU A 299 9.11 -16.00 2.37
C LEU A 299 8.43 -17.28 1.89
N PRO A 300 9.15 -18.43 1.86
CA PRO A 300 8.55 -19.71 1.51
C PRO A 300 7.61 -20.18 2.62
N LEU A 301 6.36 -20.48 2.28
CA LEU A 301 5.35 -20.96 3.22
C LEU A 301 5.50 -22.47 3.48
N ILE A 302 6.69 -22.87 3.95
CA ILE A 302 7.04 -24.28 4.24
C ILE A 302 7.33 -24.41 5.73
N GLN A 303 6.52 -25.20 6.43
CA GLN A 303 6.74 -25.57 7.82
C GLN A 303 7.69 -26.76 7.95
N THR A 304 8.48 -26.77 9.02
CA THR A 304 9.37 -27.86 9.38
C THR A 304 8.80 -28.57 10.61
N LEU A 305 8.40 -29.82 10.45
CA LEU A 305 7.79 -30.63 11.49
C LEU A 305 8.78 -31.66 12.00
N GLN A 306 8.90 -31.78 13.32
CA GLN A 306 9.57 -32.91 13.95
C GLN A 306 8.52 -34.00 14.20
N ILE A 307 8.63 -35.11 13.50
CA ILE A 307 7.73 -36.27 13.63
C ILE A 307 8.45 -37.33 14.42
N LYS A 308 7.82 -37.78 15.48
CA LYS A 308 8.26 -38.93 16.27
C LYS A 308 7.24 -40.04 16.11
N ASP A 309 7.64 -41.12 15.46
CA ASP A 309 6.82 -42.34 15.26
C ASP A 309 7.62 -43.60 15.63
N ASP A 310 7.04 -44.75 15.41
CA ASP A 310 7.64 -46.05 15.72
C ASP A 310 8.93 -46.32 14.93
N LYS A 311 9.21 -45.53 13.90
CA LYS A 311 10.40 -45.59 13.06
C LYS A 311 11.51 -44.63 13.52
N GLY A 312 11.25 -43.84 14.53
CA GLY A 312 12.18 -42.86 15.11
C GLY A 312 11.77 -41.39 14.90
N GLU A 313 12.72 -40.50 15.12
CA GLU A 313 12.53 -39.08 14.90
C GLU A 313 12.97 -38.70 13.50
N ARG A 314 12.10 -37.94 12.78
CA ARG A 314 12.41 -37.40 11.47
C ARG A 314 11.95 -35.96 11.30
N ILE A 315 12.63 -35.23 10.45
CA ILE A 315 12.25 -33.88 10.05
C ILE A 315 11.50 -33.98 8.71
N GLU A 316 10.30 -33.43 8.68
CA GLU A 316 9.50 -33.36 7.46
C GLU A 316 9.19 -31.90 7.11
N LYS A 317 9.38 -31.56 5.84
CA LYS A 317 9.01 -30.24 5.31
C LYS A 317 7.69 -30.37 4.56
N ARG A 318 6.72 -29.56 4.92
CA ARG A 318 5.40 -29.51 4.28
C ARG A 318 4.99 -28.07 3.97
N PRO A 319 4.26 -27.83 2.87
CA PRO A 319 3.58 -26.56 2.67
C PRO A 319 2.70 -26.23 3.86
N LEU A 320 2.52 -24.94 4.10
CA LEU A 320 1.60 -24.46 5.12
C LEU A 320 0.17 -24.88 4.73
N PRO A 321 -0.62 -25.53 5.62
CA PRO A 321 -1.98 -25.95 5.30
C PRO A 321 -2.89 -24.77 4.94
N ALA A 322 -4.00 -25.03 4.24
CA ALA A 322 -5.05 -24.05 4.04
C ALA A 322 -5.56 -23.54 5.40
N GLY A 323 -5.75 -22.24 5.51
CA GLY A 323 -6.16 -21.59 6.77
C GLY A 323 -5.79 -20.12 6.84
N LYS A 324 -6.18 -19.47 7.93
CA LYS A 324 -5.86 -18.08 8.21
C LYS A 324 -4.61 -17.97 9.07
N TYR A 325 -3.75 -17.03 8.71
CA TYR A 325 -2.46 -16.83 9.34
C TYR A 325 -2.14 -15.35 9.50
N VAL A 326 -1.20 -15.05 10.38
CA VAL A 326 -0.63 -13.72 10.56
C VAL A 326 0.88 -13.82 10.35
N LEU A 327 1.42 -13.04 9.42
CA LEU A 327 2.85 -12.77 9.35
C LEU A 327 3.20 -11.71 10.37
N LEU A 328 4.13 -12.01 11.24
CA LEU A 328 4.73 -11.12 12.21
C LEU A 328 6.16 -10.80 11.78
N ALA A 329 6.53 -9.52 11.78
CA ALA A 329 7.90 -9.07 11.57
C ALA A 329 8.37 -8.26 12.78
N ASN A 330 9.36 -8.80 13.50
CA ASN A 330 10.04 -8.12 14.60
C ASN A 330 11.32 -7.49 14.06
N VAL A 331 11.47 -6.19 14.22
CA VAL A 331 12.59 -5.41 13.72
C VAL A 331 13.40 -4.88 14.90
N MET A 332 14.73 -5.01 14.82
CA MET A 332 15.69 -4.40 15.73
C MET A 332 16.65 -3.52 14.93
N ASP A 333 16.74 -2.27 15.29
CA ASP A 333 17.79 -1.36 14.83
C ASP A 333 19.05 -1.57 15.67
N LYS A 334 20.10 -2.16 15.09
CA LYS A 334 21.34 -2.46 15.79
C LYS A 334 22.17 -1.23 16.15
N VAL A 335 21.93 -0.10 15.48
CA VAL A 335 22.62 1.16 15.76
C VAL A 335 22.08 1.81 17.03
N SER A 336 20.76 1.92 17.15
CA SER A 336 20.09 2.56 18.30
C SER A 336 19.66 1.58 19.39
N GLY A 337 19.57 0.28 19.08
CA GLY A 337 19.00 -0.75 19.96
C GLY A 337 17.48 -0.72 20.03
N MET A 338 16.81 0.20 19.31
CA MET A 338 15.36 0.30 19.29
C MET A 338 14.70 -0.87 18.57
N LYS A 339 13.49 -1.21 19.01
CA LYS A 339 12.71 -2.33 18.46
C LYS A 339 11.34 -1.87 18.01
N GLY A 340 10.79 -2.57 17.04
CA GLY A 340 9.43 -2.38 16.55
C GLY A 340 8.87 -3.68 16.00
N GLU A 341 7.55 -3.75 15.92
CA GLU A 341 6.83 -4.92 15.43
C GLU A 341 5.78 -4.48 14.43
N THR A 342 5.58 -5.30 13.41
CA THR A 342 4.47 -5.14 12.48
C THR A 342 3.91 -6.49 12.06
N LYS A 343 2.66 -6.49 11.60
CA LYS A 343 1.98 -7.72 11.21
C LYS A 343 0.99 -7.51 10.09
N VAL A 344 0.73 -8.57 9.32
CA VAL A 344 -0.31 -8.60 8.29
C VAL A 344 -0.98 -9.97 8.27
N GLY A 345 -2.31 -9.98 8.15
CA GLY A 345 -3.09 -11.21 8.00
C GLY A 345 -3.10 -11.69 6.55
N PHE A 346 -3.10 -13.03 6.36
CA PHE A 346 -3.29 -13.67 5.06
C PHE A 346 -4.01 -15.03 5.20
N GLU A 347 -4.52 -15.54 4.08
CA GLU A 347 -5.20 -16.83 4.04
C GLU A 347 -4.54 -17.71 2.97
N VAL A 348 -4.12 -18.90 3.36
CA VAL A 348 -3.64 -19.94 2.44
C VAL A 348 -4.84 -20.73 1.91
N LYS A 349 -4.93 -20.90 0.58
CA LYS A 349 -6.03 -21.61 -0.11
C LYS A 349 -5.54 -22.75 -0.96
#